data_1048b4d920d85e1f7115220a2884c01d
#
_entry.id   1048b4d920d85e1f7115220a2884c01d
#
_cell.length_a   1.000
_cell.length_b   1.000
_cell.length_c   1.000
_cell.angle_alpha   90.00
_cell.angle_beta   90.00
_cell.angle_gamma   90.00
#
_symmetry.space_group_name_H-M   'P 1'
#
loop_
_entity.id
_entity.type
_entity.pdbx_description
1 polymer ?
#
loop_
_entity_poly.entity_id
_entity_poly.type
_entity_poly.pdbx_seq_one_letter_code
_entity_poly.pdbx_strand_id
1 'polypeptide(L)'
;MFRNSIAILILVFSATVACAQPGHFTYRDTFCDNQTILVISQFFDSDNPTGTVTLPGAAQGGIDSVIHVELTFNSAMESTLNQTLCEGDTLWVNGTAYHAGFYIGDEFIESGSANGCDSIIHINLSFRKVIHDFQQVICEGDSVMVNGRVYTAFDREGTEVIPNGVCDSIIQVKLIPLPIPFSVLKDTLCPGSSVVINGITYDETNRVGFELLPNAGSNGCDSLVQVNISFRELWVYIGEDTEIIKGDEICIEEQYGMNPVSLTWSPTRPCPDSSCLTQCIIPLKSLSFSITAVDSTGCVLRDDINIRVSNKNRVYAPTVFNPDANFPNNRFYLGADNGVRIIRRIFIADRWGELLFDVKDVLPDYPDNGWDGMYRGQVMPPGAYMFWAELERIDGTSFVETGSFSLVR
;
A
#
# COMPACT_ATOMS: atom_id res chain seq x y z
N MET A 1 -48.95 44.17 -36.37
CA MET A 1 -50.25 44.71 -36.93
C MET A 1 -50.27 46.15 -36.51
N PHE A 2 -49.98 47.09 -37.46
CA PHE A 2 -50.07 48.50 -37.17
C PHE A 2 -51.52 48.87 -36.95
N ARG A 3 -51.85 49.39 -35.78
CA ARG A 3 -53.17 49.97 -35.49
C ARG A 3 -53.13 51.41 -35.98
N ASN A 4 -53.60 51.66 -37.21
CA ASN A 4 -53.82 53.00 -37.66
C ASN A 4 -54.84 53.71 -36.76
N SER A 5 -54.35 54.59 -35.91
CA SER A 5 -55.24 55.43 -35.05
C SER A 5 -55.76 56.57 -35.89
N ILE A 6 -57.05 56.51 -36.21
CA ILE A 6 -57.73 57.63 -36.91
C ILE A 6 -58.05 58.69 -35.87
N ALA A 7 -57.27 59.75 -35.82
CA ALA A 7 -57.60 60.92 -35.02
C ALA A 7 -58.62 61.80 -35.81
N ILE A 8 -59.87 61.76 -35.39
CA ILE A 8 -60.91 62.63 -36.01
C ILE A 8 -60.89 64.01 -35.31
N LEU A 9 -60.15 64.93 -35.85
CA LEU A 9 -60.21 66.32 -35.44
C LEU A 9 -61.39 67.03 -36.17
N ILE A 10 -62.53 67.11 -35.49
CA ILE A 10 -63.64 67.94 -35.94
C ILE A 10 -63.31 69.36 -35.52
N LEU A 11 -62.75 70.14 -36.39
CA LEU A 11 -62.64 71.58 -36.18
C LEU A 11 -64.05 72.21 -36.22
N VAL A 12 -64.69 72.33 -35.10
CA VAL A 12 -65.89 73.14 -34.94
C VAL A 12 -65.45 74.57 -34.82
N PHE A 13 -65.45 75.28 -35.88
CA PHE A 13 -65.36 76.73 -35.81
C PHE A 13 -66.58 77.26 -35.10
N SER A 14 -66.46 77.64 -33.84
CA SER A 14 -67.46 78.48 -33.19
C SER A 14 -67.43 79.87 -33.88
N ALA A 15 -68.47 80.16 -34.64
CA ALA A 15 -68.66 81.41 -35.33
C ALA A 15 -68.81 82.59 -34.35
N THR A 16 -67.69 83.13 -33.86
CA THR A 16 -67.66 84.46 -33.28
C THR A 16 -66.34 85.13 -33.62
N VAL A 17 -66.04 85.43 -34.87
CA VAL A 17 -65.20 86.57 -35.21
C VAL A 17 -65.78 87.19 -36.47
N ALA A 18 -66.47 88.33 -36.25
CA ALA A 18 -66.81 89.23 -37.35
C ALA A 18 -65.54 89.82 -37.86
N CYS A 19 -65.20 89.51 -39.14
CA CYS A 19 -64.58 90.48 -40.08
C CYS A 19 -64.57 89.87 -41.48
N ALA A 20 -65.20 90.71 -42.40
CA ALA A 20 -65.35 90.45 -43.73
C ALA A 20 -64.02 90.36 -44.51
N GLN A 21 -63.74 89.26 -45.09
CA GLN A 21 -63.02 89.04 -46.31
C GLN A 21 -63.11 87.58 -46.71
N PRO A 22 -63.03 87.20 -47.98
CA PRO A 22 -63.00 85.83 -48.37
C PRO A 22 -61.76 85.19 -47.78
N GLY A 23 -61.95 84.26 -46.87
CA GLY A 23 -60.89 83.77 -46.00
C GLY A 23 -60.12 82.61 -46.59
N HIS A 24 -58.91 82.90 -46.89
CA HIS A 24 -57.91 81.84 -47.03
C HIS A 24 -57.33 81.61 -45.68
N PHE A 25 -57.46 80.40 -45.15
CA PHE A 25 -56.90 80.04 -43.87
C PHE A 25 -55.89 78.90 -44.08
N THR A 26 -54.70 78.96 -43.47
CA THR A 26 -53.73 77.87 -43.54
C THR A 26 -53.76 77.13 -42.16
N TYR A 27 -54.06 75.84 -42.26
CA TYR A 27 -54.00 74.96 -41.09
C TYR A 27 -52.65 74.23 -41.10
N ARG A 28 -51.88 74.46 -40.09
CA ARG A 28 -50.57 73.79 -39.78
C ARG A 28 -50.63 73.14 -38.49
N ASP A 29 -50.23 71.89 -38.49
CA ASP A 29 -50.03 71.08 -37.27
C ASP A 29 -49.05 69.97 -37.53
N THR A 30 -48.63 69.32 -36.46
CA THR A 30 -47.65 68.24 -36.53
C THR A 30 -48.22 66.98 -35.91
N PHE A 31 -48.21 65.91 -36.65
CA PHE A 31 -48.74 64.60 -36.24
C PHE A 31 -47.68 63.53 -36.42
N CYS A 32 -48.04 62.31 -36.04
CA CYS A 32 -47.20 61.16 -36.25
C CYS A 32 -47.52 60.45 -37.57
N ASP A 33 -46.57 59.89 -38.24
CA ASP A 33 -46.67 59.29 -39.60
C ASP A 33 -47.64 58.09 -39.62
N ASN A 34 -47.93 57.43 -38.48
CA ASN A 34 -48.95 56.39 -38.38
C ASN A 34 -50.39 56.95 -38.21
N GLN A 35 -50.54 58.29 -38.19
CA GLN A 35 -51.84 58.92 -37.94
C GLN A 35 -52.42 59.38 -39.30
N THR A 36 -53.75 59.29 -39.38
CA THR A 36 -54.52 59.85 -40.51
C THR A 36 -55.48 60.92 -39.96
N ILE A 37 -55.37 62.09 -40.43
CA ILE A 37 -56.10 63.29 -39.99
C ILE A 37 -57.20 63.62 -40.94
N LEU A 38 -58.44 63.73 -40.44
CA LEU A 38 -59.57 64.18 -41.22
C LEU A 38 -59.76 65.67 -40.99
N VAL A 39 -59.58 66.48 -42.07
CA VAL A 39 -59.86 67.88 -42.11
C VAL A 39 -61.16 68.10 -42.90
N ILE A 40 -62.21 68.29 -42.17
CA ILE A 40 -63.59 68.44 -42.71
C ILE A 40 -64.07 67.24 -43.56
N SER A 41 -63.69 67.06 -44.77
CA SER A 41 -64.11 65.97 -45.65
C SER A 41 -62.96 65.25 -46.37
N GLN A 42 -61.71 65.67 -46.11
CA GLN A 42 -60.51 65.11 -46.74
C GLN A 42 -59.54 64.57 -45.70
N PHE A 43 -59.01 63.43 -46.01
CA PHE A 43 -57.98 62.78 -45.15
C PHE A 43 -56.59 63.21 -45.61
N PHE A 44 -55.75 63.45 -44.62
CA PHE A 44 -54.33 63.77 -44.75
C PHE A 44 -53.54 62.81 -43.91
N ASP A 45 -52.42 62.37 -44.42
CA ASP A 45 -51.44 61.46 -43.81
C ASP A 45 -50.02 61.83 -44.24
N SER A 46 -49.05 60.99 -43.82
CA SER A 46 -47.65 61.21 -44.17
C SER A 46 -47.36 61.15 -45.65
N ASP A 47 -48.16 60.44 -46.41
CA ASP A 47 -48.05 60.36 -47.91
C ASP A 47 -48.76 61.49 -48.59
N ASN A 48 -49.72 62.12 -47.95
CA ASN A 48 -50.49 63.23 -48.43
C ASN A 48 -50.63 64.34 -47.36
N PRO A 49 -49.54 65.07 -47.05
CA PRO A 49 -49.48 66.00 -45.93
C PRO A 49 -50.07 67.38 -46.25
N THR A 50 -50.28 67.72 -47.48
CA THR A 50 -50.72 69.04 -47.91
C THR A 50 -51.88 68.97 -48.87
N GLY A 51 -52.76 70.02 -48.87
CA GLY A 51 -53.90 70.08 -49.74
C GLY A 51 -54.78 71.32 -49.53
N THR A 52 -55.87 71.33 -50.22
CA THR A 52 -56.82 72.43 -50.06
C THR A 52 -58.22 71.89 -49.84
N VAL A 53 -58.86 72.31 -48.76
CA VAL A 53 -60.25 71.93 -48.44
C VAL A 53 -61.14 73.15 -48.57
N THR A 54 -62.18 73.03 -49.37
CA THR A 54 -63.12 74.14 -49.62
C THR A 54 -64.33 73.93 -48.69
N LEU A 55 -64.72 74.99 -48.02
CA LEU A 55 -65.92 75.05 -47.15
C LEU A 55 -66.95 75.88 -47.89
N PRO A 56 -67.94 75.25 -48.50
CA PRO A 56 -68.98 75.97 -49.30
C PRO A 56 -69.82 76.92 -48.41
N GLY A 57 -69.92 78.22 -48.85
CA GLY A 57 -70.77 79.19 -48.18
C GLY A 57 -70.33 79.69 -46.83
N ALA A 58 -69.10 79.35 -46.35
CA ALA A 58 -68.63 79.61 -44.99
C ALA A 58 -68.12 81.03 -44.75
N ALA A 59 -67.87 81.80 -45.80
CA ALA A 59 -67.48 83.21 -45.67
C ALA A 59 -68.70 84.15 -45.83
N GLN A 60 -68.53 85.36 -45.31
CA GLN A 60 -69.61 86.37 -45.33
C GLN A 60 -70.09 86.68 -46.76
N GLY A 61 -71.41 86.60 -46.99
CA GLY A 61 -71.99 86.78 -48.32
C GLY A 61 -72.20 85.50 -49.10
N GLY A 62 -72.05 84.31 -48.52
CA GLY A 62 -72.25 83.01 -49.15
C GLY A 62 -71.07 82.55 -50.03
N ILE A 63 -69.94 83.14 -49.86
CA ILE A 63 -68.69 82.75 -50.55
C ILE A 63 -68.01 81.60 -49.88
N ASP A 64 -67.36 80.76 -50.61
CA ASP A 64 -66.63 79.63 -50.11
C ASP A 64 -65.37 80.06 -49.35
N SER A 65 -65.03 79.42 -48.25
CA SER A 65 -63.72 79.55 -47.56
C SER A 65 -62.77 78.43 -47.96
N VAL A 66 -61.55 78.76 -48.16
CA VAL A 66 -60.53 77.82 -48.56
C VAL A 66 -59.52 77.60 -47.40
N ILE A 67 -59.38 76.39 -47.00
CA ILE A 67 -58.38 76.01 -46.03
C ILE A 67 -57.19 75.36 -46.80
N HIS A 68 -56.04 75.98 -46.68
CA HIS A 68 -54.79 75.38 -47.11
C HIS A 68 -54.24 74.53 -45.93
N VAL A 69 -54.19 73.23 -46.12
CA VAL A 69 -53.69 72.29 -45.12
C VAL A 69 -52.23 72.06 -45.42
N GLU A 70 -51.36 72.28 -44.46
CA GLU A 70 -49.94 72.05 -44.48
C GLU A 70 -49.56 71.31 -43.21
N LEU A 71 -49.62 69.99 -43.20
CA LEU A 71 -49.30 69.15 -42.06
C LEU A 71 -47.84 68.64 -42.13
N THR A 72 -47.26 68.46 -40.98
CA THR A 72 -45.95 67.81 -40.83
C THR A 72 -46.17 66.49 -40.09
N PHE A 73 -45.54 65.44 -40.62
CA PHE A 73 -45.62 64.15 -40.01
C PHE A 73 -44.21 63.73 -39.51
N ASN A 74 -44.12 63.42 -38.21
CA ASN A 74 -42.89 62.90 -37.61
C ASN A 74 -42.87 61.40 -37.66
N SER A 75 -41.75 60.81 -38.04
CA SER A 75 -41.58 59.40 -38.05
C SER A 75 -41.34 58.86 -36.57
N ALA A 76 -41.69 57.63 -36.35
CA ALA A 76 -41.35 56.91 -35.13
C ALA A 76 -39.83 56.99 -34.91
N MET A 77 -39.45 57.15 -33.67
CA MET A 77 -38.02 57.16 -33.29
C MET A 77 -37.55 55.73 -33.12
N GLU A 78 -36.53 55.33 -33.88
CA GLU A 78 -35.94 53.99 -33.78
C GLU A 78 -34.67 53.99 -32.91
N SER A 79 -34.55 53.04 -32.09
CA SER A 79 -33.34 52.79 -31.29
C SER A 79 -33.02 51.30 -31.24
N THR A 80 -31.74 50.93 -31.06
CA THR A 80 -31.32 49.54 -30.95
C THR A 80 -30.74 49.29 -29.56
N LEU A 81 -31.26 48.29 -28.86
CA LEU A 81 -30.73 47.81 -27.61
C LEU A 81 -29.86 46.58 -27.86
N ASN A 82 -28.55 46.78 -27.85
CA ASN A 82 -27.55 45.72 -27.92
C ASN A 82 -27.00 45.50 -26.55
N GLN A 83 -27.19 44.30 -25.98
CA GLN A 83 -26.65 43.95 -24.68
C GLN A 83 -26.20 42.47 -24.64
N THR A 84 -25.11 42.21 -23.92
CA THR A 84 -24.70 40.86 -23.62
C THR A 84 -25.10 40.51 -22.21
N LEU A 85 -25.86 39.42 -22.06
CA LEU A 85 -26.33 38.87 -20.79
C LEU A 85 -25.69 37.53 -20.50
N CYS A 86 -25.90 37.01 -19.30
CA CYS A 86 -25.51 35.68 -18.97
C CYS A 86 -26.57 34.66 -19.37
N GLU A 87 -26.18 33.46 -19.74
CA GLU A 87 -27.12 32.36 -20.01
C GLU A 87 -27.95 32.10 -18.74
N GLY A 88 -29.27 32.20 -18.88
CA GLY A 88 -30.20 32.11 -17.73
C GLY A 88 -30.79 33.45 -17.29
N ASP A 89 -30.20 34.59 -17.69
CA ASP A 89 -30.76 35.89 -17.42
C ASP A 89 -31.97 36.17 -18.28
N THR A 90 -32.85 37.05 -17.82
CA THR A 90 -34.00 37.54 -18.55
C THR A 90 -34.04 39.07 -18.47
N LEU A 91 -34.09 39.73 -19.61
CA LEU A 91 -34.30 41.19 -19.73
C LEU A 91 -35.76 41.44 -20.05
N TRP A 92 -36.38 42.31 -19.26
CA TRP A 92 -37.75 42.74 -19.50
C TRP A 92 -37.72 44.09 -20.21
N VAL A 93 -38.34 44.14 -21.40
CA VAL A 93 -38.49 45.37 -22.15
C VAL A 93 -39.96 45.51 -22.52
N ASN A 94 -40.58 46.62 -22.15
CA ASN A 94 -41.99 46.93 -22.41
C ASN A 94 -42.99 45.79 -22.07
N GLY A 95 -42.65 44.98 -20.99
CA GLY A 95 -43.48 43.86 -20.59
C GLY A 95 -43.22 42.54 -21.30
N THR A 96 -42.29 42.52 -22.29
CA THR A 96 -41.83 41.31 -22.99
C THR A 96 -40.55 40.80 -22.36
N ALA A 97 -40.48 39.49 -22.11
CA ALA A 97 -39.32 38.82 -21.49
C ALA A 97 -38.37 38.31 -22.59
N TYR A 98 -37.17 38.87 -22.65
CA TYR A 98 -36.10 38.45 -23.58
C TYR A 98 -35.09 37.56 -22.80
N HIS A 99 -34.80 36.40 -23.33
CA HIS A 99 -33.90 35.43 -22.77
C HIS A 99 -33.15 34.64 -23.87
N ALA A 100 -32.28 33.72 -23.54
CA ALA A 100 -31.45 32.99 -24.51
C ALA A 100 -32.25 32.29 -25.63
N GLY A 101 -33.48 31.88 -25.38
CA GLY A 101 -34.38 31.28 -26.39
C GLY A 101 -35.19 32.29 -27.18
N PHE A 102 -35.25 33.58 -26.78
CA PHE A 102 -35.94 34.66 -27.42
C PHE A 102 -35.18 35.98 -27.19
N TYR A 103 -34.26 36.30 -28.07
CA TYR A 103 -33.22 37.32 -27.86
C TYR A 103 -33.23 38.45 -28.92
N ILE A 104 -34.08 38.34 -29.93
CA ILE A 104 -34.26 39.35 -30.99
C ILE A 104 -35.75 39.67 -31.07
N GLY A 105 -36.09 40.95 -31.21
CA GLY A 105 -37.47 41.41 -31.38
C GLY A 105 -37.57 42.92 -31.47
N ASP A 106 -38.78 43.39 -31.74
CA ASP A 106 -39.11 44.83 -31.82
C ASP A 106 -40.18 45.15 -30.76
N GLU A 107 -39.92 46.14 -29.95
CA GLU A 107 -40.84 46.65 -28.96
C GLU A 107 -41.38 48.05 -29.40
N PHE A 108 -42.68 48.13 -29.38
CA PHE A 108 -43.38 49.36 -29.75
C PHE A 108 -43.86 50.11 -28.51
N ILE A 109 -43.35 51.29 -28.26
CA ILE A 109 -43.70 52.12 -27.11
C ILE A 109 -44.57 53.29 -27.60
N GLU A 110 -45.85 53.26 -27.25
CA GLU A 110 -46.82 54.30 -27.61
C GLU A 110 -46.40 55.68 -27.03
N SER A 111 -46.36 56.74 -27.88
CA SER A 111 -45.92 58.08 -27.49
C SER A 111 -44.55 58.13 -26.80
N GLY A 112 -43.68 57.17 -27.06
CA GLY A 112 -42.40 56.99 -26.33
C GLY A 112 -41.27 57.90 -26.81
N SER A 113 -41.44 58.62 -27.95
CA SER A 113 -40.40 59.47 -28.43
C SER A 113 -40.50 60.91 -27.95
N ALA A 114 -39.43 61.69 -28.01
CA ALA A 114 -39.35 63.07 -27.58
C ALA A 114 -40.26 64.01 -28.46
N ASN A 115 -40.67 63.64 -29.67
CA ASN A 115 -41.57 64.33 -30.55
C ASN A 115 -43.04 63.91 -30.31
N GLY A 116 -43.31 63.06 -29.29
CA GLY A 116 -44.67 62.62 -28.94
C GLY A 116 -45.20 61.46 -29.82
N CYS A 117 -44.40 60.92 -30.73
CA CYS A 117 -44.77 59.81 -31.57
C CYS A 117 -44.33 58.48 -30.91
N ASP A 118 -44.71 57.35 -31.51
CA ASP A 118 -44.29 56.05 -31.05
C ASP A 118 -42.78 55.88 -31.16
N SER A 119 -42.20 55.01 -30.33
CA SER A 119 -40.82 54.58 -30.46
C SER A 119 -40.77 53.11 -30.77
N ILE A 120 -39.80 52.73 -31.58
CA ILE A 120 -39.48 51.35 -31.86
C ILE A 120 -38.10 51.05 -31.27
N ILE A 121 -38.02 50.03 -30.38
CA ILE A 121 -36.77 49.55 -29.83
C ILE A 121 -36.48 48.20 -30.50
N HIS A 122 -35.43 48.15 -31.29
CA HIS A 122 -34.91 46.89 -31.83
C HIS A 122 -34.05 46.20 -30.80
N ILE A 123 -34.52 45.06 -30.26
CA ILE A 123 -33.81 44.25 -29.28
C ILE A 123 -32.91 43.29 -30.02
N ASN A 124 -31.62 43.32 -29.67
CA ASN A 124 -30.62 42.40 -30.17
C ASN A 124 -29.67 42.01 -29.03
N LEU A 125 -30.04 40.97 -28.31
CA LEU A 125 -29.29 40.47 -27.16
C LEU A 125 -28.33 39.35 -27.59
N SER A 126 -27.21 39.26 -26.92
CA SER A 126 -26.31 38.11 -26.96
C SER A 126 -26.20 37.48 -25.60
N PHE A 127 -26.02 36.16 -25.54
CA PHE A 127 -25.92 35.42 -24.31
C PHE A 127 -24.57 34.72 -24.21
N ARG A 128 -23.95 34.79 -23.04
CA ARG A 128 -22.63 34.26 -22.77
C ARG A 128 -22.68 33.22 -21.66
N LYS A 129 -22.03 32.09 -21.90
CA LYS A 129 -21.77 31.05 -20.90
C LYS A 129 -20.27 30.95 -20.72
N VAL A 130 -19.78 30.97 -19.46
CA VAL A 130 -18.38 30.78 -19.13
C VAL A 130 -18.21 29.34 -18.64
N ILE A 131 -17.62 28.49 -19.48
CA ILE A 131 -17.38 27.08 -19.14
C ILE A 131 -15.87 26.89 -19.06
N HIS A 132 -15.45 26.24 -18.00
CA HIS A 132 -14.08 25.79 -17.77
C HIS A 132 -14.07 24.27 -17.64
N ASP A 133 -13.32 23.59 -18.47
CA ASP A 133 -13.09 22.16 -18.35
C ASP A 133 -11.96 21.93 -17.35
N PHE A 134 -12.26 21.24 -16.26
CA PHE A 134 -11.30 20.76 -15.30
C PHE A 134 -11.11 19.25 -15.49
N GLN A 135 -9.98 18.88 -16.10
CA GLN A 135 -9.62 17.49 -16.32
C GLN A 135 -8.33 17.16 -15.54
N GLN A 136 -8.38 16.12 -14.73
CA GLN A 136 -7.21 15.70 -13.96
C GLN A 136 -7.13 14.18 -13.90
N VAL A 137 -5.90 13.66 -14.00
CA VAL A 137 -5.59 12.26 -13.74
C VAL A 137 -5.35 12.12 -12.25
N ILE A 138 -5.96 11.11 -11.63
CA ILE A 138 -5.81 10.80 -10.21
C ILE A 138 -5.53 9.32 -10.02
N CYS A 139 -4.92 8.95 -8.91
CA CYS A 139 -4.81 7.55 -8.53
C CYS A 139 -6.14 7.04 -7.91
N GLU A 140 -6.44 5.78 -8.10
CA GLU A 140 -7.55 5.13 -7.40
C GLU A 140 -7.30 5.21 -5.89
N GLY A 141 -8.26 5.81 -5.15
CA GLY A 141 -8.10 6.12 -3.74
C GLY A 141 -7.84 7.59 -3.43
N ASP A 142 -7.36 8.37 -4.42
CA ASP A 142 -7.18 9.81 -4.28
C ASP A 142 -8.50 10.58 -4.43
N SER A 143 -8.46 11.83 -4.01
CA SER A 143 -9.57 12.76 -4.15
C SER A 143 -9.09 14.15 -4.55
N VAL A 144 -9.96 14.88 -5.26
CA VAL A 144 -9.73 16.27 -5.64
C VAL A 144 -10.92 17.11 -5.18
N MET A 145 -10.66 18.24 -4.56
CA MET A 145 -11.69 19.17 -4.16
C MET A 145 -11.84 20.28 -5.23
N VAL A 146 -13.04 20.43 -5.76
CA VAL A 146 -13.40 21.52 -6.71
C VAL A 146 -14.60 22.24 -6.14
N ASN A 147 -14.48 23.54 -5.95
CA ASN A 147 -15.54 24.41 -5.39
C ASN A 147 -16.20 23.86 -4.11
N GLY A 148 -15.40 23.21 -3.21
CA GLY A 148 -15.91 22.67 -1.95
C GLY A 148 -16.52 21.27 -2.03
N ARG A 149 -16.70 20.72 -3.24
CA ARG A 149 -17.11 19.32 -3.44
C ARG A 149 -15.90 18.44 -3.69
N VAL A 150 -15.93 17.27 -3.06
CA VAL A 150 -14.86 16.25 -3.20
C VAL A 150 -15.25 15.29 -4.33
N TYR A 151 -14.35 15.13 -5.29
CA TYR A 151 -14.44 14.20 -6.40
C TYR A 151 -13.43 13.05 -6.20
N THR A 152 -13.83 11.84 -6.55
CA THR A 152 -13.03 10.63 -6.39
C THR A 152 -13.07 9.77 -7.66
N ALA A 153 -12.39 8.64 -7.68
CA ALA A 153 -12.50 7.67 -8.76
C ALA A 153 -13.93 7.15 -9.01
N PHE A 154 -14.78 7.15 -7.97
CA PHE A 154 -16.17 6.69 -8.05
C PHE A 154 -17.15 7.83 -8.38
N ASP A 155 -16.87 9.05 -7.94
CA ASP A 155 -17.62 10.27 -8.26
C ASP A 155 -16.68 11.20 -9.05
N ARG A 156 -16.47 10.85 -10.32
CA ARG A 156 -15.40 11.40 -11.16
C ARG A 156 -15.85 12.50 -12.13
N GLU A 157 -17.15 12.71 -12.27
CA GLU A 157 -17.70 13.71 -13.20
C GLU A 157 -18.74 14.55 -12.49
N GLY A 158 -18.76 15.86 -12.80
CA GLY A 158 -19.74 16.77 -12.23
C GLY A 158 -19.64 18.15 -12.80
N THR A 159 -20.55 18.98 -12.35
CA THR A 159 -20.62 20.39 -12.74
C THR A 159 -20.68 21.24 -11.49
N GLU A 160 -19.78 22.20 -11.38
CA GLU A 160 -19.73 23.17 -10.30
C GLU A 160 -20.03 24.56 -10.83
N VAL A 161 -20.86 25.29 -10.13
CA VAL A 161 -21.22 26.68 -10.47
C VAL A 161 -20.52 27.61 -9.48
N ILE A 162 -19.70 28.51 -10.01
CA ILE A 162 -19.01 29.55 -9.24
C ILE A 162 -19.67 30.86 -9.51
N PRO A 163 -20.41 31.47 -8.57
CA PRO A 163 -20.96 32.80 -8.69
C PRO A 163 -19.86 33.82 -8.88
N ASN A 164 -19.94 34.62 -9.96
CA ASN A 164 -18.89 35.61 -10.31
C ASN A 164 -19.44 37.03 -10.49
N GLY A 165 -20.62 37.33 -9.97
CA GLY A 165 -21.19 38.69 -9.94
C GLY A 165 -21.58 39.28 -11.31
N VAL A 166 -21.01 38.83 -12.41
CA VAL A 166 -21.36 39.21 -13.79
C VAL A 166 -22.00 38.06 -14.52
N CYS A 167 -21.27 36.95 -14.70
CA CYS A 167 -21.84 35.69 -15.17
C CYS A 167 -21.21 34.56 -14.38
N ASP A 168 -22.02 33.63 -13.93
CA ASP A 168 -21.53 32.45 -13.23
C ASP A 168 -20.59 31.65 -14.12
N SER A 169 -19.51 31.18 -13.53
CA SER A 169 -18.59 30.27 -14.19
C SER A 169 -19.00 28.84 -13.92
N ILE A 170 -19.09 28.03 -14.92
CA ILE A 170 -19.40 26.63 -14.85
C ILE A 170 -18.10 25.83 -15.01
N ILE A 171 -17.74 25.04 -14.00
CA ILE A 171 -16.62 24.12 -14.11
C ILE A 171 -17.17 22.73 -14.41
N GLN A 172 -16.80 22.17 -15.55
CA GLN A 172 -17.05 20.76 -15.86
C GLN A 172 -15.89 19.94 -15.36
N VAL A 173 -16.13 19.18 -14.29
CA VAL A 173 -15.12 18.32 -13.69
C VAL A 173 -15.13 16.94 -14.34
N LYS A 174 -13.95 16.47 -14.73
CA LYS A 174 -13.74 15.12 -15.25
C LYS A 174 -12.42 14.56 -14.71
N LEU A 175 -12.49 13.60 -13.81
CA LEU A 175 -11.32 12.88 -13.32
C LEU A 175 -11.10 11.61 -14.14
N ILE A 176 -9.83 11.30 -14.36
CA ILE A 176 -9.38 10.06 -15.03
C ILE A 176 -8.65 9.23 -14.00
N PRO A 177 -9.32 8.23 -13.39
CA PRO A 177 -8.67 7.38 -12.39
C PRO A 177 -7.70 6.39 -13.04
N LEU A 178 -6.51 6.32 -12.49
CA LEU A 178 -5.53 5.29 -12.79
C LEU A 178 -5.69 4.14 -11.79
N PRO A 179 -5.75 2.89 -12.26
CA PRO A 179 -5.84 1.74 -11.37
C PRO A 179 -4.56 1.58 -10.55
N ILE A 180 -4.70 1.01 -9.35
CA ILE A 180 -3.55 0.60 -8.52
C ILE A 180 -2.84 -0.56 -9.23
N PRO A 181 -1.57 -0.40 -9.65
CA PRO A 181 -0.80 -1.50 -10.23
C PRO A 181 -0.67 -2.64 -9.23
N PHE A 182 -0.86 -3.86 -9.72
CA PHE A 182 -0.72 -5.08 -8.94
C PHE A 182 0.47 -5.89 -9.43
N SER A 183 1.29 -6.37 -8.50
CA SER A 183 2.40 -7.28 -8.79
C SER A 183 2.49 -8.40 -7.76
N VAL A 184 3.20 -9.46 -8.11
CA VAL A 184 3.47 -10.58 -7.20
C VAL A 184 4.97 -10.72 -7.05
N LEU A 185 5.45 -10.55 -5.84
CA LEU A 185 6.83 -10.84 -5.46
C LEU A 185 6.89 -12.28 -4.97
N LYS A 186 7.58 -13.13 -5.73
CA LYS A 186 7.89 -14.51 -5.34
C LYS A 186 9.37 -14.63 -5.14
N ASP A 187 9.79 -15.14 -4.00
CA ASP A 187 11.18 -15.41 -3.72
C ASP A 187 11.32 -16.69 -2.90
N THR A 188 12.51 -17.29 -2.95
CA THR A 188 12.84 -18.49 -2.19
C THR A 188 14.10 -18.24 -1.39
N LEU A 189 13.93 -18.13 -0.07
CA LEU A 189 14.98 -17.79 0.87
C LEU A 189 15.64 -19.04 1.46
N CYS A 190 16.80 -18.84 2.07
CA CYS A 190 17.46 -19.85 2.88
C CYS A 190 16.71 -20.06 4.22
N PRO A 191 16.77 -21.24 4.81
CA PRO A 191 16.27 -21.49 6.18
C PRO A 191 16.82 -20.46 7.17
N GLY A 192 15.95 -19.96 8.05
CA GLY A 192 16.31 -18.98 9.08
C GLY A 192 16.58 -17.56 8.57
N SER A 193 16.48 -17.29 7.28
CA SER A 193 16.61 -15.93 6.74
C SER A 193 15.27 -15.21 6.69
N SER A 194 15.32 -13.89 6.49
CA SER A 194 14.14 -13.04 6.36
C SER A 194 14.38 -11.92 5.36
N VAL A 195 13.31 -11.36 4.85
CA VAL A 195 13.30 -10.15 4.02
C VAL A 195 12.31 -9.15 4.58
N VAL A 196 12.65 -7.86 4.51
CA VAL A 196 11.78 -6.78 4.97
C VAL A 196 11.22 -6.06 3.75
N ILE A 197 9.89 -5.98 3.66
CA ILE A 197 9.16 -5.29 2.59
C ILE A 197 8.21 -4.31 3.24
N ASN A 198 8.33 -3.04 2.90
CA ASN A 198 7.50 -1.97 3.47
C ASN A 198 7.47 -1.95 5.02
N GLY A 199 8.59 -2.33 5.66
CA GLY A 199 8.68 -2.41 7.13
C GLY A 199 8.13 -3.69 7.75
N ILE A 200 7.50 -4.57 6.97
CA ILE A 200 7.02 -5.88 7.42
C ILE A 200 8.09 -6.93 7.14
N THR A 201 8.38 -7.73 8.17
CA THR A 201 9.34 -8.83 8.04
C THR A 201 8.61 -10.09 7.57
N TYR A 202 9.14 -10.67 6.50
CA TYR A 202 8.73 -11.97 5.97
C TYR A 202 9.79 -13.01 6.30
N ASP A 203 9.38 -14.05 7.02
CA ASP A 203 10.20 -15.15 7.48
C ASP A 203 9.41 -16.47 7.43
N GLU A 204 9.92 -17.52 8.05
CA GLU A 204 9.27 -18.84 8.05
C GLU A 204 7.89 -18.84 8.72
N THR A 205 7.60 -17.86 9.58
CA THR A 205 6.33 -17.73 10.31
C THR A 205 5.35 -16.82 9.59
N ASN A 206 5.86 -15.89 8.75
CA ASN A 206 5.08 -14.93 7.98
C ASN A 206 5.53 -14.95 6.52
N ARG A 207 4.93 -15.81 5.71
CA ARG A 207 5.37 -16.09 4.32
C ARG A 207 4.60 -15.37 3.24
N VAL A 208 3.38 -14.91 3.54
CA VAL A 208 2.45 -14.36 2.55
C VAL A 208 1.81 -13.11 3.10
N GLY A 209 1.71 -12.07 2.26
CA GLY A 209 1.04 -10.82 2.63
C GLY A 209 0.74 -9.96 1.43
N PHE A 210 0.12 -8.79 1.72
CA PHE A 210 -0.13 -7.74 0.74
C PHE A 210 0.44 -6.44 1.27
N GLU A 211 1.28 -5.80 0.46
CA GLU A 211 1.92 -4.54 0.80
C GLU A 211 1.51 -3.45 -0.17
N LEU A 212 1.03 -2.34 0.36
CA LEU A 212 0.78 -1.13 -0.42
C LEU A 212 2.03 -0.26 -0.38
N LEU A 213 2.72 -0.18 -1.50
CA LEU A 213 3.95 0.59 -1.65
C LEU A 213 3.62 1.99 -2.19
N PRO A 214 3.81 3.05 -1.39
CA PRO A 214 3.47 4.41 -1.80
C PRO A 214 4.29 4.85 -3.03
N ASN A 215 3.60 5.39 -4.05
CA ASN A 215 4.19 5.95 -5.28
C ASN A 215 5.11 4.98 -6.05
N ALA A 216 4.99 3.67 -5.82
CA ALA A 216 5.87 2.67 -6.44
C ALA A 216 5.33 2.10 -7.75
N GLY A 217 4.13 2.47 -8.15
CA GLY A 217 3.52 2.03 -9.40
C GLY A 217 4.15 2.68 -10.63
N SER A 218 4.21 1.94 -11.73
CA SER A 218 4.74 2.44 -13.01
C SER A 218 3.95 3.62 -13.59
N ASN A 219 2.74 3.85 -13.11
CA ASN A 219 1.87 4.97 -13.45
C ASN A 219 1.96 6.14 -12.45
N GLY A 220 2.87 6.07 -11.46
CA GLY A 220 3.06 7.07 -10.42
C GLY A 220 2.11 6.95 -9.22
N CYS A 221 1.21 5.96 -9.23
CA CYS A 221 0.32 5.66 -8.11
C CYS A 221 0.96 4.67 -7.12
N ASP A 222 0.27 4.42 -6.00
CA ASP A 222 0.64 3.33 -5.11
C ASP A 222 0.61 2.00 -5.85
N SER A 223 1.42 1.05 -5.41
CA SER A 223 1.46 -0.30 -5.98
C SER A 223 1.09 -1.33 -4.93
N LEU A 224 0.13 -2.20 -5.24
CA LEU A 224 -0.20 -3.34 -4.39
C LEU A 224 0.68 -4.53 -4.79
N VAL A 225 1.50 -4.99 -3.84
CA VAL A 225 2.39 -6.12 -4.02
C VAL A 225 1.90 -7.29 -3.18
N GLN A 226 1.56 -8.39 -3.82
CA GLN A 226 1.37 -9.65 -3.12
C GLN A 226 2.74 -10.29 -2.89
N VAL A 227 3.11 -10.46 -1.63
CA VAL A 227 4.34 -11.13 -1.21
C VAL A 227 4.06 -12.61 -1.00
N ASN A 228 4.90 -13.46 -1.58
CA ASN A 228 4.81 -14.92 -1.43
C ASN A 228 6.24 -15.49 -1.35
N ILE A 229 6.70 -15.70 -0.12
CA ILE A 229 8.04 -16.18 0.18
C ILE A 229 7.99 -17.68 0.47
N SER A 230 8.85 -18.43 -0.17
CA SER A 230 9.11 -19.83 0.11
C SER A 230 10.49 -20.00 0.75
N PHE A 231 10.68 -21.12 1.44
CA PHE A 231 11.96 -21.45 2.07
C PHE A 231 12.45 -22.78 1.53
N ARG A 232 13.77 -22.88 1.37
CA ARG A 232 14.40 -24.13 0.97
C ARG A 232 14.35 -25.12 2.13
N GLU A 233 14.09 -26.35 1.86
CA GLU A 233 14.14 -27.45 2.83
C GLU A 233 15.58 -28.00 2.88
N LEU A 234 16.44 -27.27 3.56
CA LEU A 234 17.86 -27.60 3.70
C LEU A 234 18.17 -27.83 5.17
N TRP A 235 19.01 -28.84 5.45
CA TRP A 235 19.49 -29.13 6.80
C TRP A 235 20.86 -29.76 6.77
N VAL A 236 21.62 -29.61 7.86
CA VAL A 236 22.85 -30.30 8.15
C VAL A 236 22.77 -30.80 9.58
N TYR A 237 23.29 -31.99 9.86
CA TYR A 237 23.23 -32.61 11.16
C TYR A 237 24.46 -33.47 11.40
N ILE A 238 25.12 -33.33 12.57
CA ILE A 238 26.34 -34.08 12.98
C ILE A 238 26.16 -34.80 14.28
N GLY A 239 24.97 -34.87 14.85
CA GLY A 239 24.64 -35.58 16.06
C GLY A 239 24.18 -34.70 17.21
N GLU A 240 23.65 -35.37 18.24
CA GLU A 240 23.19 -34.74 19.47
C GLU A 240 24.34 -34.56 20.46
N ASP A 241 24.26 -33.55 21.33
CA ASP A 241 25.15 -33.39 22.48
C ASP A 241 25.18 -34.66 23.30
N THR A 242 26.38 -35.15 23.62
CA THR A 242 26.53 -36.45 24.27
C THR A 242 27.59 -36.44 25.37
N GLU A 243 27.44 -37.37 26.31
CA GLU A 243 28.45 -37.65 27.35
C GLU A 243 29.01 -39.06 27.16
N ILE A 244 30.34 -39.16 27.07
CA ILE A 244 31.04 -40.41 26.97
C ILE A 244 32.03 -40.60 28.13
N ILE A 245 32.40 -41.83 28.41
CA ILE A 245 33.46 -42.12 29.37
C ILE A 245 34.81 -41.94 28.68
N LYS A 246 35.80 -41.41 29.39
CA LYS A 246 37.15 -41.28 28.88
C LYS A 246 37.70 -42.61 28.38
N GLY A 247 38.14 -42.67 27.15
CA GLY A 247 38.63 -43.87 26.49
C GLY A 247 37.63 -44.55 25.57
N ASP A 248 36.36 -44.17 25.66
CA ASP A 248 35.39 -44.65 24.70
C ASP A 248 35.56 -43.93 23.35
N GLU A 249 35.30 -44.66 22.28
CA GLU A 249 35.28 -44.13 20.94
C GLU A 249 33.90 -43.53 20.64
N ILE A 250 33.88 -42.39 19.99
CA ILE A 250 32.68 -41.80 19.43
C ILE A 250 32.87 -41.53 17.94
N CYS A 251 31.90 -41.92 17.15
CA CYS A 251 31.87 -41.66 15.71
C CYS A 251 30.85 -40.56 15.40
N ILE A 252 31.29 -39.54 14.67
CA ILE A 252 30.46 -38.43 14.20
C ILE A 252 30.18 -38.69 12.73
N GLU A 253 28.91 -38.76 12.35
CA GLU A 253 28.44 -38.91 10.99
C GLU A 253 27.81 -37.61 10.53
N GLU A 254 28.26 -37.13 9.37
CA GLU A 254 27.62 -35.99 8.76
C GLU A 254 26.42 -36.42 7.90
N GLN A 255 25.30 -35.83 8.15
CA GLN A 255 24.08 -36.00 7.39
C GLN A 255 23.60 -34.63 6.89
N TYR A 256 23.08 -34.58 5.69
CA TYR A 256 22.57 -33.33 5.11
C TYR A 256 21.48 -33.58 4.07
N GLY A 257 20.47 -32.70 4.08
CA GLY A 257 19.40 -32.65 3.09
C GLY A 257 19.67 -31.62 2.01
N MET A 258 20.96 -31.48 1.60
CA MET A 258 21.42 -30.54 0.59
C MET A 258 22.59 -31.14 -0.20
N ASN A 259 22.91 -30.51 -1.35
CA ASN A 259 24.17 -30.81 -2.03
C ASN A 259 25.18 -29.70 -1.73
N PRO A 260 26.04 -29.85 -0.72
CA PRO A 260 26.98 -28.82 -0.35
C PRO A 260 28.07 -28.67 -1.40
N VAL A 261 28.39 -27.42 -1.76
CA VAL A 261 29.56 -27.07 -2.59
C VAL A 261 30.77 -26.78 -1.71
N SER A 262 30.57 -26.53 -0.42
CA SER A 262 31.61 -26.32 0.57
C SER A 262 31.17 -26.83 1.94
N LEU A 263 32.07 -27.56 2.59
CA LEU A 263 31.96 -28.02 3.95
C LEU A 263 33.17 -27.56 4.74
N THR A 264 32.95 -26.92 5.87
CA THR A 264 34.02 -26.44 6.76
C THR A 264 33.77 -26.93 8.18
N TRP A 265 34.76 -27.61 8.76
CA TRP A 265 34.73 -28.07 10.13
C TRP A 265 35.55 -27.17 11.05
N SER A 266 35.08 -26.99 12.26
CA SER A 266 35.82 -26.34 13.34
C SER A 266 35.70 -27.18 14.64
N PRO A 267 36.83 -27.61 15.24
CA PRO A 267 38.20 -27.60 14.71
C PRO A 267 38.32 -28.40 13.41
N THR A 268 39.41 -28.14 12.66
CA THR A 268 39.67 -28.84 11.40
C THR A 268 39.61 -30.36 11.60
N ARG A 269 38.93 -31.02 10.69
CA ARG A 269 38.72 -32.47 10.73
C ARG A 269 40.05 -33.20 10.69
N PRO A 270 40.29 -34.23 11.53
CA PRO A 270 41.52 -35.04 11.45
C PRO A 270 41.63 -35.86 10.18
N CYS A 271 40.51 -36.11 9.47
CA CYS A 271 40.47 -36.83 8.22
C CYS A 271 40.43 -35.82 7.06
N PRO A 272 41.51 -35.65 6.25
CA PRO A 272 41.64 -34.57 5.30
C PRO A 272 40.94 -34.82 3.96
N ASP A 273 40.42 -36.01 3.71
CA ASP A 273 39.78 -36.28 2.40
C ASP A 273 38.25 -36.40 2.51
N SER A 274 37.60 -36.12 1.41
CA SER A 274 36.15 -36.12 1.30
C SER A 274 35.49 -37.51 1.36
N SER A 275 36.30 -38.57 1.50
CA SER A 275 35.82 -39.94 1.57
C SER A 275 35.45 -40.38 2.99
N CYS A 276 35.79 -39.59 4.02
CA CYS A 276 35.51 -39.89 5.42
C CYS A 276 34.16 -39.27 5.81
N LEU A 277 33.05 -39.91 5.48
CA LEU A 277 31.70 -39.54 5.94
C LEU A 277 31.51 -39.74 7.44
N THR A 278 32.29 -40.70 8.05
CA THR A 278 32.26 -41.02 9.47
C THR A 278 33.61 -40.75 10.07
N GLN A 279 33.67 -39.99 11.14
CA GLN A 279 34.88 -39.76 11.90
C GLN A 279 34.77 -40.32 13.32
N CYS A 280 35.61 -41.31 13.63
CA CYS A 280 35.70 -41.85 14.96
C CYS A 280 36.92 -41.29 15.71
N ILE A 281 36.74 -40.87 16.94
CA ILE A 281 37.76 -40.31 17.82
C ILE A 281 37.65 -40.87 19.24
N ILE A 282 38.76 -40.91 19.94
CA ILE A 282 38.80 -41.21 21.39
C ILE A 282 39.21 -39.91 22.09
N PRO A 283 38.28 -39.07 22.50
CA PRO A 283 38.63 -37.79 23.10
C PRO A 283 39.07 -37.95 24.57
N LEU A 284 40.18 -37.33 24.93
CA LEU A 284 40.71 -37.31 26.28
C LEU A 284 40.14 -36.17 27.13
N LYS A 285 39.52 -35.19 26.51
CA LYS A 285 38.89 -34.01 27.15
C LYS A 285 37.63 -33.66 26.40
N SER A 286 36.68 -33.03 27.08
CA SER A 286 35.49 -32.49 26.48
C SER A 286 35.84 -31.53 25.33
N LEU A 287 35.15 -31.64 24.24
CA LEU A 287 35.36 -30.84 23.02
C LEU A 287 34.06 -30.69 22.28
N SER A 288 34.02 -29.73 21.37
CA SER A 288 32.91 -29.51 20.46
C SER A 288 33.39 -29.49 19.01
N PHE A 289 32.54 -29.95 18.12
CA PHE A 289 32.72 -29.78 16.70
C PHE A 289 31.55 -28.95 16.15
N SER A 290 31.85 -28.14 15.17
CA SER A 290 30.83 -27.47 14.38
C SER A 290 31.12 -27.70 12.89
N ILE A 291 30.04 -27.83 12.10
CA ILE A 291 30.09 -27.90 10.66
C ILE A 291 29.39 -26.67 10.09
N THR A 292 29.96 -26.12 9.02
CA THR A 292 29.33 -25.11 8.19
C THR A 292 29.25 -25.66 6.79
N ALA A 293 28.04 -25.77 6.25
CA ALA A 293 27.76 -26.24 4.91
C ALA A 293 27.20 -25.10 4.06
N VAL A 294 27.69 -24.96 2.84
CA VAL A 294 27.22 -23.96 1.87
C VAL A 294 26.73 -24.70 0.64
N ASP A 295 25.51 -24.39 0.18
CA ASP A 295 24.97 -24.96 -1.05
C ASP A 295 25.35 -24.15 -2.29
N SER A 296 24.97 -24.62 -3.47
CA SER A 296 25.22 -23.94 -4.75
C SER A 296 24.47 -22.60 -4.91
N THR A 297 23.54 -22.30 -4.06
CA THR A 297 22.75 -21.03 -4.07
C THR A 297 23.25 -20.02 -3.04
N GLY A 298 24.28 -20.40 -2.25
CA GLY A 298 24.84 -19.56 -1.21
C GLY A 298 24.17 -19.68 0.15
N CYS A 299 23.23 -20.60 0.34
CA CYS A 299 22.66 -20.87 1.65
C CYS A 299 23.70 -21.48 2.58
N VAL A 300 23.83 -20.90 3.77
CA VAL A 300 24.78 -21.32 4.80
C VAL A 300 24.01 -21.95 5.96
N LEU A 301 24.33 -23.20 6.23
CA LEU A 301 23.77 -23.95 7.35
C LEU A 301 24.88 -24.32 8.33
N ARG A 302 24.54 -24.46 9.59
CA ARG A 302 25.46 -24.84 10.67
C ARG A 302 24.79 -25.81 11.60
N ASP A 303 25.63 -26.72 12.12
CA ASP A 303 25.26 -27.59 13.25
C ASP A 303 26.49 -27.80 14.15
N ASP A 304 26.27 -28.10 15.40
CA ASP A 304 27.32 -28.34 16.36
C ASP A 304 26.97 -29.52 17.30
N ILE A 305 28.01 -30.21 17.75
CA ILE A 305 27.91 -31.28 18.73
C ILE A 305 28.88 -31.02 19.87
N ASN A 306 28.42 -31.11 21.10
CA ASN A 306 29.22 -31.00 22.30
C ASN A 306 29.43 -32.38 22.93
N ILE A 307 30.68 -32.82 22.96
CA ILE A 307 31.07 -34.09 23.52
C ILE A 307 31.67 -33.85 24.91
N ARG A 308 30.94 -34.24 25.94
CA ARG A 308 31.40 -34.17 27.32
C ARG A 308 32.12 -35.46 27.66
N VAL A 309 33.42 -35.39 28.08
CA VAL A 309 34.20 -36.53 28.50
C VAL A 309 34.15 -36.63 30.01
N SER A 310 33.61 -37.74 30.53
CA SER A 310 33.51 -38.06 31.94
C SER A 310 34.72 -38.84 32.42
N ASN A 311 35.26 -38.47 33.57
CA ASN A 311 36.34 -39.18 34.23
C ASN A 311 35.88 -40.34 35.15
N LYS A 312 34.57 -40.67 35.11
CA LYS A 312 34.00 -41.75 35.94
C LYS A 312 34.30 -43.11 35.30
N ASN A 313 35.59 -43.45 35.27
CA ASN A 313 36.02 -44.80 34.87
C ASN A 313 35.44 -45.83 35.81
N ARG A 314 35.02 -46.97 35.27
CA ARG A 314 34.52 -48.11 36.02
C ARG A 314 35.62 -49.10 36.16
N VAL A 315 35.87 -49.54 37.46
CA VAL A 315 36.72 -50.61 37.78
C VAL A 315 35.85 -51.76 38.30
N TYR A 316 36.06 -52.91 37.81
CA TYR A 316 35.31 -54.12 38.15
C TYR A 316 36.17 -55.02 38.99
N ALA A 317 35.86 -55.12 40.30
CA ALA A 317 36.47 -56.02 41.19
C ALA A 317 35.49 -57.14 41.61
N PRO A 318 35.87 -58.41 41.53
CA PRO A 318 35.02 -59.48 42.02
C PRO A 318 34.72 -59.29 43.52
N THR A 319 33.48 -59.43 43.94
CA THR A 319 33.13 -59.44 45.40
C THR A 319 33.34 -60.76 46.02
N VAL A 320 33.45 -61.81 45.24
CA VAL A 320 33.73 -63.17 45.63
C VAL A 320 34.60 -63.84 44.60
N PHE A 321 35.61 -64.62 45.04
CA PHE A 321 36.33 -65.48 44.10
C PHE A 321 36.62 -66.85 44.74
N ASN A 322 36.70 -67.89 43.91
CA ASN A 322 36.99 -69.26 44.28
C ASN A 322 38.20 -69.76 43.51
N PRO A 323 39.37 -69.94 44.22
CA PRO A 323 40.58 -70.48 43.60
C PRO A 323 40.42 -71.88 42.94
N ASP A 324 39.46 -72.67 43.43
CA ASP A 324 39.20 -74.03 42.94
C ASP A 324 38.21 -74.02 41.71
N ALA A 325 37.73 -72.84 41.30
CA ALA A 325 36.88 -72.69 40.16
C ALA A 325 37.64 -72.82 38.81
N ASN A 326 36.93 -72.92 37.70
CA ASN A 326 37.56 -72.87 36.36
C ASN A 326 38.05 -71.45 36.05
N PHE A 327 39.16 -71.40 35.30
CA PHE A 327 39.65 -70.11 34.74
C PHE A 327 38.59 -69.45 33.91
N PRO A 328 38.41 -68.14 34.00
CA PRO A 328 39.20 -67.14 34.73
C PRO A 328 38.75 -66.87 36.19
N ASN A 329 37.67 -67.48 36.68
CA ASN A 329 37.06 -67.22 37.97
C ASN A 329 37.88 -67.74 39.18
N ASN A 330 38.96 -68.46 38.91
CA ASN A 330 39.91 -68.94 39.91
C ASN A 330 41.02 -67.93 40.24
N ARG A 331 40.88 -66.69 39.77
CA ARG A 331 41.80 -65.58 40.02
C ARG A 331 41.04 -64.35 40.50
N PHE A 332 41.61 -63.59 41.41
CA PHE A 332 41.16 -62.25 41.74
C PHE A 332 41.95 -61.24 40.91
N TYR A 333 41.32 -60.61 40.02
CA TYR A 333 41.90 -59.57 39.15
C TYR A 333 40.90 -58.40 38.96
N LEU A 334 41.40 -57.25 38.55
CA LEU A 334 40.57 -56.10 38.27
C LEU A 334 40.31 -55.98 36.76
N GLY A 335 39.05 -55.81 36.41
CA GLY A 335 38.67 -55.36 35.12
C GLY A 335 38.47 -53.83 35.13
N ALA A 336 38.53 -53.21 33.97
CA ALA A 336 38.25 -51.76 33.81
C ALA A 336 37.72 -51.43 32.44
N ASP A 337 37.06 -50.27 32.33
CA ASP A 337 36.68 -49.70 31.04
C ASP A 337 37.89 -49.19 30.24
N ASN A 338 37.65 -48.81 28.98
CA ASN A 338 38.68 -48.38 28.01
C ASN A 338 39.47 -47.13 28.45
N GLY A 339 39.01 -46.43 29.48
CA GLY A 339 39.69 -45.23 29.98
C GLY A 339 40.87 -45.54 30.93
N VAL A 340 41.03 -46.80 31.33
CA VAL A 340 42.15 -47.24 32.20
C VAL A 340 43.19 -47.91 31.31
N ARG A 341 44.41 -47.35 31.33
CA ARG A 341 45.53 -47.86 30.52
C ARG A 341 46.24 -49.02 31.22
N ILE A 342 46.47 -48.89 32.50
CA ILE A 342 47.29 -49.85 33.24
C ILE A 342 47.02 -49.75 34.74
N ILE A 343 47.15 -50.88 35.45
CA ILE A 343 47.18 -50.97 36.93
C ILE A 343 48.64 -50.82 37.32
N ARG A 344 49.02 -49.65 37.85
CA ARG A 344 50.39 -49.33 38.24
C ARG A 344 50.82 -50.20 39.39
N ARG A 345 49.90 -50.51 40.35
CA ARG A 345 50.13 -51.42 41.41
C ARG A 345 48.80 -51.94 41.94
N ILE A 346 48.75 -53.23 42.21
CA ILE A 346 47.67 -53.81 42.98
C ILE A 346 48.27 -54.66 44.06
N PHE A 347 47.77 -54.53 45.29
CA PHE A 347 48.12 -55.45 46.37
C PHE A 347 46.88 -55.93 47.12
N ILE A 348 46.99 -57.14 47.71
CA ILE A 348 45.94 -57.72 48.46
C ILE A 348 46.52 -58.00 49.86
N ALA A 349 45.70 -57.69 50.87
CA ALA A 349 46.03 -57.92 52.28
C ALA A 349 44.92 -58.70 53.00
N ASP A 350 45.29 -59.40 54.05
CA ASP A 350 44.31 -59.97 54.96
C ASP A 350 43.71 -58.92 55.89
N ARG A 351 42.78 -59.36 56.77
CA ARG A 351 42.10 -58.45 57.72
C ARG A 351 43.04 -57.84 58.75
N TRP A 352 44.27 -58.40 58.91
CA TRP A 352 45.28 -57.92 59.83
C TRP A 352 46.29 -56.97 59.17
N GLY A 353 46.20 -56.79 57.88
CA GLY A 353 47.06 -55.94 57.07
C GLY A 353 48.32 -56.65 56.55
N GLU A 354 48.42 -58.01 56.71
CA GLU A 354 49.54 -58.77 56.13
C GLU A 354 49.41 -58.74 54.59
N LEU A 355 50.47 -58.31 53.88
CA LEU A 355 50.54 -58.22 52.44
C LEU A 355 50.70 -59.60 51.82
N LEU A 356 49.69 -60.07 51.08
CA LEU A 356 49.66 -61.44 50.55
C LEU A 356 50.01 -61.48 49.05
N PHE A 357 49.70 -60.46 48.35
CA PHE A 357 49.93 -60.31 46.88
C PHE A 357 50.29 -58.86 46.55
N ASP A 358 51.26 -58.69 45.73
CA ASP A 358 51.69 -57.32 45.24
C ASP A 358 52.28 -57.48 43.86
N VAL A 359 51.63 -56.79 42.86
CA VAL A 359 52.06 -56.79 41.50
C VAL A 359 51.96 -55.38 40.90
N LYS A 360 52.86 -55.08 40.02
CA LYS A 360 52.97 -53.76 39.42
C LYS A 360 52.86 -53.84 37.86
N ASP A 361 52.42 -52.74 37.27
CA ASP A 361 52.39 -52.49 35.83
C ASP A 361 51.68 -53.61 35.06
N VAL A 362 50.50 -54.01 35.52
CA VAL A 362 49.72 -55.09 34.91
C VAL A 362 48.50 -54.44 34.14
N LEU A 363 48.08 -55.11 33.06
CA LEU A 363 46.90 -54.72 32.34
C LEU A 363 45.63 -55.11 33.08
N PRO A 364 44.61 -54.28 33.09
CA PRO A 364 43.25 -54.66 33.48
C PRO A 364 42.71 -55.77 32.57
N ASP A 365 41.70 -56.50 33.05
CA ASP A 365 41.04 -57.60 32.35
C ASP A 365 41.99 -58.78 31.98
N TYR A 366 43.14 -58.94 32.71
CA TYR A 366 44.09 -59.95 32.44
C TYR A 366 44.15 -60.90 33.63
N PRO A 367 43.38 -62.02 33.65
CA PRO A 367 43.31 -62.97 34.82
C PRO A 367 44.63 -63.56 35.16
N ASP A 368 45.55 -63.76 34.25
CA ASP A 368 46.90 -64.34 34.51
C ASP A 368 47.72 -63.52 35.51
N ASN A 369 47.46 -62.20 35.57
CA ASN A 369 48.08 -61.32 36.54
C ASN A 369 47.34 -61.22 37.84
N GLY A 370 46.28 -62.04 38.04
CA GLY A 370 45.46 -62.05 39.24
C GLY A 370 45.99 -62.96 40.32
N TRP A 371 45.59 -62.68 41.59
CA TRP A 371 45.93 -63.51 42.74
C TRP A 371 45.22 -64.86 42.72
N ASP A 372 45.96 -65.93 42.93
CA ASP A 372 45.47 -67.32 42.94
C ASP A 372 44.99 -67.83 44.29
N GLY A 373 44.92 -67.01 45.30
CA GLY A 373 44.52 -67.38 46.62
C GLY A 373 45.63 -68.10 47.39
N MET A 374 46.90 -67.99 46.94
CA MET A 374 48.06 -68.58 47.61
C MET A 374 49.02 -67.50 48.15
N TYR A 375 49.68 -67.80 49.26
CA TYR A 375 50.75 -66.98 49.87
C TYR A 375 51.91 -67.86 50.36
N ARG A 376 53.08 -67.59 49.81
CA ARG A 376 54.31 -68.40 50.13
C ARG A 376 54.12 -69.92 49.99
N GLY A 377 53.36 -70.35 48.99
CA GLY A 377 53.07 -71.75 48.73
C GLY A 377 52.00 -72.37 49.63
N GLN A 378 51.37 -71.58 50.49
CA GLN A 378 50.24 -72.01 51.30
C GLN A 378 48.92 -71.50 50.81
N VAL A 379 47.91 -72.34 50.88
CA VAL A 379 46.52 -71.97 50.50
C VAL A 379 45.93 -71.05 51.58
N MET A 380 45.45 -69.92 51.20
CA MET A 380 44.80 -68.98 52.08
C MET A 380 43.40 -69.47 52.50
N PRO A 381 43.02 -69.28 53.79
CA PRO A 381 41.71 -69.72 54.27
C PRO A 381 40.55 -68.91 53.67
N PRO A 382 39.34 -69.48 53.53
CA PRO A 382 38.15 -68.74 53.23
C PRO A 382 37.94 -67.59 54.20
N GLY A 383 37.58 -66.39 53.66
CA GLY A 383 37.43 -65.19 54.47
C GLY A 383 37.40 -63.92 53.65
N ALA A 384 37.35 -62.80 54.37
CA ALA A 384 37.35 -61.46 53.74
C ALA A 384 38.81 -60.98 53.62
N TYR A 385 39.11 -60.45 52.46
CA TYR A 385 40.39 -59.88 52.07
C TYR A 385 40.12 -58.48 51.54
N MET A 386 41.17 -57.63 51.54
CA MET A 386 41.11 -56.27 51.04
C MET A 386 42.09 -56.11 49.87
N PHE A 387 41.69 -55.29 48.91
CA PHE A 387 42.60 -54.86 47.87
C PHE A 387 42.76 -53.35 47.86
N TRP A 388 43.91 -52.89 47.38
CA TRP A 388 44.23 -51.52 47.03
C TRP A 388 44.90 -51.56 45.69
N ALA A 389 44.42 -50.64 44.77
CA ALA A 389 45.03 -50.56 43.47
C ALA A 389 45.21 -49.12 43.08
N GLU A 390 46.36 -48.78 42.51
CA GLU A 390 46.61 -47.53 41.78
C GLU A 390 46.51 -47.82 40.31
N LEU A 391 45.59 -47.09 39.64
CA LEU A 391 45.31 -47.22 38.21
C LEU A 391 45.65 -45.90 37.48
N GLU A 392 46.20 -46.06 36.30
CA GLU A 392 46.50 -44.91 35.39
C GLU A 392 45.56 -44.90 34.22
N ARG A 393 44.97 -43.72 34.01
CA ARG A 393 44.11 -43.48 32.84
C ARG A 393 44.94 -43.31 31.58
N ILE A 394 44.28 -43.41 30.44
CA ILE A 394 44.89 -43.18 29.12
C ILE A 394 45.48 -41.77 28.94
N ASP A 395 45.04 -40.78 29.72
CA ASP A 395 45.61 -39.43 29.73
C ASP A 395 46.80 -39.26 30.70
N GLY A 396 47.25 -40.34 31.33
CA GLY A 396 48.38 -40.36 32.26
C GLY A 396 48.02 -39.96 33.72
N THR A 397 46.78 -39.61 34.02
CA THR A 397 46.34 -39.32 35.37
C THR A 397 46.12 -40.61 36.18
N SER A 398 46.50 -40.62 37.46
CA SER A 398 46.31 -41.80 38.38
C SER A 398 45.10 -41.56 39.28
N PHE A 399 44.51 -42.67 39.70
CA PHE A 399 43.52 -42.74 40.78
C PHE A 399 43.62 -44.03 41.55
N VAL A 400 43.02 -44.06 42.72
CA VAL A 400 43.08 -45.22 43.60
C VAL A 400 41.71 -45.87 43.73
N GLU A 401 41.67 -47.19 43.65
CA GLU A 401 40.50 -48.00 43.90
C GLU A 401 40.78 -48.95 45.07
N THR A 402 39.85 -49.08 46.00
CA THR A 402 39.98 -49.95 47.13
C THR A 402 38.69 -50.72 47.38
N GLY A 403 38.79 -51.90 47.90
CA GLY A 403 37.60 -52.67 48.18
C GLY A 403 37.92 -53.93 49.04
N SER A 404 36.88 -54.67 49.35
CA SER A 404 36.97 -55.94 49.98
C SER A 404 36.24 -57.03 49.17
N PHE A 405 36.74 -58.24 49.25
CA PHE A 405 36.14 -59.37 48.58
C PHE A 405 36.23 -60.61 49.47
N SER A 406 35.45 -61.60 49.16
CA SER A 406 35.44 -62.91 49.91
C SER A 406 36.11 -64.00 49.07
N LEU A 407 37.09 -64.69 49.68
CA LEU A 407 37.62 -65.92 49.15
C LEU A 407 36.74 -67.06 49.68
N VAL A 408 36.22 -67.87 48.80
CA VAL A 408 35.42 -69.07 49.08
C VAL A 408 36.04 -70.30 48.43
N ARG A 409 35.68 -71.49 48.92
CA ARG A 409 36.13 -72.75 48.32
C ARG A 409 34.96 -73.70 48.31
#